data_57f9f5fc11d5764ba30bff6fec00bf9c
#
_entry.id   57f9f5fc11d5764ba30bff6fec00bf9c
#
_cell.length_a   1.000
_cell.length_b   1.000
_cell.length_c   1.000
_cell.angle_alpha   90.00
_cell.angle_beta   90.00
_cell.angle_gamma   90.00
#
_symmetry.space_group_name_H-M   'P 1'
#
loop_
_entity.id
_entity.type
_entity.pdbx_description
1 polymer ?
#
loop_
_entity_poly.entity_id
_entity_poly.type
_entity_poly.pdbx_seq_one_letter_code
_entity_poly.pdbx_strand_id
1 'polypeptide(L)'
;MTEPPQPPNQPPTPSGYGHLPGPPAGGGQPQAGANPYAQQPPAQPGQPQQPGYAYPPAPPGFPPAPPGFPPAAQGFPPGPPLPGAPGPGPKRNMTVLIAAAIAGVLVLGAGSYFAFAGGGSDDPKPPVAQSSAPAGPTPSASASVDTGDGSGNGSGDQEDLNAGRKQGEDKVLWFKTTKIDGPGAGVESAGQWVVGDAVVKSVWKSLVGYSVTDGKEKWKLDFQTEICAEADRTTADGKAVIAVRENDSDTSSCNRLKMIDLKTGKEGWTKEVAKEGAFDIASDIDLSLDGDLVAVNRLIKSSVYKVSTGDRLFADNGGDGCQPGRYALGNGKAIGVATCQDADRTVEVQGADPATGKKTWSYRLPKGFKVKSVYSVDPIVLDLGDEAGKERSIVVLGPDGKPRTTVSGEGSFPVNCGKRDHTLQGCAGSAVDSGNLYLATGVEVGKANEIVAFDLGTGKVKWRTPAGDQHDLVPLKAADGKLIAYREAEEEQGGEVLSIPAAGGEPTVLLRHPSGPAAPIESSFFTPRVDYADGRFFISASRLIARGKDEKLLMAFGK
;
A
#
# COMPACT_ATOMS: atom_id res chain seq x y z
N MET A 1 -22.12 -59.18 27.22
CA MET A 1 -23.26 -58.58 26.51
C MET A 1 -23.89 -57.61 27.51
N THR A 2 -23.58 -56.36 27.40
CA THR A 2 -24.18 -55.26 28.16
C THR A 2 -24.35 -54.07 27.22
N GLU A 3 -25.57 -53.68 27.09
CA GLU A 3 -26.13 -52.66 26.19
C GLU A 3 -25.67 -51.24 26.59
N PRO A 4 -25.44 -50.31 25.66
CA PRO A 4 -25.07 -48.95 26.03
C PRO A 4 -26.28 -48.07 26.37
N PRO A 5 -26.17 -47.03 27.24
CA PRO A 5 -27.27 -46.21 27.70
C PRO A 5 -27.72 -45.16 26.71
N GLN A 6 -29.04 -44.91 26.68
CA GLN A 6 -29.72 -43.88 25.90
C GLN A 6 -29.50 -42.45 26.42
N PRO A 7 -29.57 -41.40 25.56
CA PRO A 7 -29.49 -40.02 25.93
C PRO A 7 -30.83 -39.44 26.42
N PRO A 8 -30.81 -38.34 27.23
CA PRO A 8 -32.01 -37.81 27.89
C PRO A 8 -32.84 -36.83 27.04
N ASN A 9 -34.12 -36.93 27.27
CA ASN A 9 -35.32 -36.20 26.87
C ASN A 9 -35.23 -34.78 26.30
N GLN A 10 -35.97 -34.58 25.18
CA GLN A 10 -36.46 -33.31 24.65
C GLN A 10 -37.71 -32.84 25.44
N PRO A 11 -37.89 -31.49 25.61
CA PRO A 11 -39.16 -30.96 26.14
C PRO A 11 -40.23 -30.79 25.06
N PRO A 12 -41.53 -30.75 25.44
CA PRO A 12 -42.66 -30.87 24.55
C PRO A 12 -43.06 -29.58 23.85
N THR A 13 -43.56 -29.72 22.62
CA THR A 13 -44.24 -28.69 21.79
C THR A 13 -45.66 -28.46 22.26
N PRO A 14 -46.18 -27.21 22.28
CA PRO A 14 -47.63 -26.97 22.44
C PRO A 14 -48.33 -26.89 21.09
N SER A 15 -49.41 -27.68 20.97
CA SER A 15 -50.44 -27.61 19.95
C SER A 15 -51.46 -26.52 20.25
N GLY A 16 -52.01 -25.87 19.23
CA GLY A 16 -53.16 -24.99 19.40
C GLY A 16 -53.63 -24.33 18.11
N TYR A 17 -54.73 -24.80 17.64
CA TYR A 17 -55.52 -24.41 16.48
C TYR A 17 -56.07 -22.99 16.51
N GLY A 18 -56.32 -22.38 15.31
CA GLY A 18 -57.17 -21.19 15.19
C GLY A 18 -57.30 -20.73 13.73
N HIS A 19 -58.42 -21.01 13.13
CA HIS A 19 -58.81 -20.68 11.75
C HIS A 19 -58.92 -19.18 11.48
N LEU A 20 -58.61 -18.79 10.22
CA LEU A 20 -58.92 -17.52 9.55
C LEU A 20 -60.45 -17.40 9.23
N PRO A 21 -60.92 -16.19 9.02
CA PRO A 21 -61.69 -15.87 7.81
C PRO A 21 -61.17 -14.65 7.04
N GLY A 22 -61.38 -14.68 5.72
CA GLY A 22 -60.94 -13.73 4.74
C GLY A 22 -61.85 -12.49 4.58
N PRO A 23 -61.50 -11.61 3.63
CA PRO A 23 -61.99 -10.24 3.57
C PRO A 23 -63.29 -10.05 2.76
N PRO A 24 -64.03 -8.96 2.99
CA PRO A 24 -64.93 -8.43 1.96
C PRO A 24 -64.43 -7.13 1.34
N ALA A 25 -64.73 -7.01 0.05
CA ALA A 25 -64.46 -5.86 -0.79
C ALA A 25 -65.49 -4.75 -0.62
N GLY A 26 -65.11 -3.54 -0.91
CA GLY A 26 -66.03 -2.52 -1.40
C GLY A 26 -65.94 -1.15 -0.80
N GLY A 27 -65.46 -0.18 -1.60
CA GLY A 27 -66.15 1.06 -1.88
C GLY A 27 -65.93 2.31 -1.01
N GLY A 28 -65.49 3.38 -1.63
CA GLY A 28 -65.90 4.73 -1.29
C GLY A 28 -64.82 5.67 -0.75
N GLN A 29 -64.34 6.58 -1.58
CA GLN A 29 -63.74 7.85 -1.12
C GLN A 29 -64.81 8.74 -0.43
N PRO A 30 -64.43 9.55 0.56
CA PRO A 30 -64.68 10.97 0.48
C PRO A 30 -63.57 11.90 0.99
N GLN A 31 -63.46 12.99 0.27
CA GLN A 31 -63.10 14.38 0.58
C GLN A 31 -62.41 14.79 1.90
N ALA A 32 -61.51 15.76 1.71
CA ALA A 32 -60.74 16.54 2.64
C ALA A 32 -61.52 17.17 3.79
N GLY A 33 -60.97 17.09 5.00
CA GLY A 33 -61.36 17.85 6.17
C GLY A 33 -60.13 18.58 6.74
N ALA A 34 -60.27 19.89 6.93
CA ALA A 34 -59.29 20.84 7.41
C ALA A 34 -58.81 20.53 8.85
N ASN A 35 -57.51 20.71 9.08
CA ASN A 35 -56.87 20.57 10.39
C ASN A 35 -56.78 21.97 11.06
N PRO A 36 -57.38 22.22 12.24
CA PRO A 36 -57.40 23.52 12.89
C PRO A 36 -56.44 23.65 14.07
N TYR A 37 -55.16 23.29 13.94
CA TYR A 37 -54.14 23.65 14.93
C TYR A 37 -52.77 23.85 14.25
N ALA A 38 -52.61 25.01 13.59
CA ALA A 38 -51.28 25.53 13.28
C ALA A 38 -50.97 26.65 14.29
N GLN A 39 -50.19 26.39 15.31
CA GLN A 39 -49.63 27.43 16.16
C GLN A 39 -48.41 28.05 15.49
N GLN A 40 -48.41 29.37 15.32
CA GLN A 40 -47.28 30.18 14.89
C GLN A 40 -46.19 30.23 15.96
N PRO A 41 -44.90 30.18 15.61
CA PRO A 41 -43.81 30.47 16.55
C PRO A 41 -43.67 31.99 16.77
N PRO A 42 -43.22 32.43 17.97
CA PRO A 42 -43.12 33.86 18.32
C PRO A 42 -41.91 34.51 17.65
N ALA A 43 -42.09 35.82 17.34
CA ALA A 43 -41.12 36.69 16.72
C ALA A 43 -39.89 36.94 17.61
N GLN A 44 -38.70 36.89 17.05
CA GLN A 44 -37.45 37.31 17.68
C GLN A 44 -37.24 38.84 17.56
N PRO A 45 -36.63 39.48 18.55
CA PRO A 45 -36.31 40.92 18.52
C PRO A 45 -35.08 41.20 17.64
N GLY A 46 -35.12 42.37 16.98
CA GLY A 46 -34.18 42.81 15.97
C GLY A 46 -32.71 42.96 16.41
N GLN A 47 -31.83 42.65 15.49
CA GLN A 47 -30.41 43.02 15.55
C GLN A 47 -30.14 44.34 14.82
N PRO A 48 -29.12 45.13 15.26
CA PRO A 48 -28.82 46.44 14.67
C PRO A 48 -28.13 46.31 13.31
N GLN A 49 -28.47 47.19 12.38
CA GLN A 49 -27.87 47.32 11.05
C GLN A 49 -26.40 47.78 11.13
N GLN A 50 -25.49 47.10 10.42
CA GLN A 50 -24.18 47.61 10.10
C GLN A 50 -24.17 48.34 8.75
N PRO A 51 -23.30 49.37 8.57
CA PRO A 51 -23.28 50.20 7.35
C PRO A 51 -22.63 49.44 6.17
N GLY A 52 -23.21 49.64 4.98
CA GLY A 52 -22.81 49.04 3.74
C GLY A 52 -21.44 49.51 3.23
N TYR A 53 -20.63 48.57 2.77
CA TYR A 53 -19.46 48.84 1.94
C TYR A 53 -19.87 48.78 0.46
N ALA A 54 -19.54 49.88 -0.26
CA ALA A 54 -19.81 50.02 -1.68
C ALA A 54 -18.91 49.12 -2.52
N TYR A 55 -19.47 48.42 -3.50
CA TYR A 55 -18.75 47.70 -4.54
C TYR A 55 -18.05 48.65 -5.52
N PRO A 56 -16.85 48.33 -6.01
CA PRO A 56 -16.20 49.05 -7.10
C PRO A 56 -16.87 48.71 -8.45
N PRO A 57 -16.86 49.62 -9.46
CA PRO A 57 -17.54 49.42 -10.73
C PRO A 57 -16.84 48.40 -11.63
N ALA A 58 -17.65 47.69 -12.42
CA ALA A 58 -17.20 46.70 -13.40
C ALA A 58 -16.44 47.35 -14.57
N PRO A 59 -15.47 46.66 -15.21
CA PRO A 59 -14.76 47.14 -16.39
C PRO A 59 -15.64 47.05 -17.66
N PRO A 60 -15.37 47.88 -18.71
CA PRO A 60 -16.22 48.02 -19.88
C PRO A 60 -16.21 46.81 -20.81
N GLY A 61 -17.35 46.58 -21.45
CA GLY A 61 -17.73 45.41 -22.23
C GLY A 61 -16.93 45.17 -23.52
N PHE A 62 -16.88 43.91 -23.90
CA PHE A 62 -16.41 43.43 -25.20
C PHE A 62 -17.45 43.73 -26.32
N PRO A 63 -17.00 43.91 -27.57
CA PRO A 63 -17.89 44.14 -28.70
C PRO A 63 -18.65 42.88 -29.13
N PRO A 64 -19.81 43.00 -29.82
CA PRO A 64 -20.67 41.88 -30.18
C PRO A 64 -20.09 41.05 -31.37
N ALA A 65 -20.38 39.75 -31.32
CA ALA A 65 -20.02 38.78 -32.36
C ALA A 65 -20.92 38.97 -33.62
N PRO A 66 -20.40 38.68 -34.85
CA PRO A 66 -21.17 38.77 -36.09
C PRO A 66 -22.16 37.61 -36.28
N PRO A 67 -23.22 37.78 -37.10
CA PRO A 67 -24.34 36.84 -37.19
C PRO A 67 -24.03 35.61 -38.08
N GLY A 68 -24.79 34.57 -37.83
CA GLY A 68 -24.69 33.18 -38.15
C GLY A 68 -24.60 32.74 -39.62
N PHE A 69 -24.17 31.50 -39.79
CA PHE A 69 -24.28 30.71 -41.01
C PHE A 69 -25.42 29.69 -40.90
N PRO A 70 -26.09 29.37 -42.04
CA PRO A 70 -27.20 28.41 -42.06
C PRO A 70 -26.74 26.96 -42.13
N PRO A 71 -27.60 25.96 -41.82
CA PRO A 71 -27.25 24.56 -41.79
C PRO A 71 -27.16 23.96 -43.18
N ALA A 72 -26.11 23.13 -43.43
CA ALA A 72 -25.92 22.37 -44.66
C ALA A 72 -26.40 20.91 -44.48
N ALA A 73 -27.15 20.49 -45.50
CA ALA A 73 -27.79 19.19 -45.63
C ALA A 73 -26.80 18.10 -46.15
N GLN A 74 -27.22 16.89 -45.92
CA GLN A 74 -26.70 15.56 -46.27
C GLN A 74 -26.15 15.39 -47.69
N GLY A 75 -25.19 14.44 -47.85
CA GLY A 75 -24.94 13.74 -49.12
C GLY A 75 -23.54 13.24 -49.31
N PHE A 76 -23.33 11.92 -49.16
CA PHE A 76 -22.16 11.21 -49.68
C PHE A 76 -22.34 10.88 -51.18
N PRO A 77 -21.25 10.85 -51.99
CA PRO A 77 -20.97 9.67 -52.78
C PRO A 77 -19.47 9.31 -52.86
N PRO A 78 -19.07 8.17 -53.52
CA PRO A 78 -17.92 7.36 -53.24
C PRO A 78 -16.64 7.73 -53.99
N GLY A 79 -15.50 7.26 -53.49
CA GLY A 79 -14.19 7.52 -54.01
C GLY A 79 -13.79 6.73 -55.28
N PRO A 80 -12.69 7.08 -55.88
CA PRO A 80 -11.85 6.14 -56.64
C PRO A 80 -10.35 6.20 -56.25
N PRO A 81 -9.44 5.42 -56.90
CA PRO A 81 -8.49 4.55 -56.27
C PRO A 81 -7.05 5.08 -56.17
N LEU A 82 -6.25 4.40 -55.32
CA LEU A 82 -4.81 4.59 -55.12
C LEU A 82 -3.98 4.36 -56.40
N PRO A 83 -2.85 5.10 -56.53
CA PRO A 83 -1.60 4.40 -56.80
C PRO A 83 -0.36 4.98 -56.07
N GLY A 84 0.59 4.09 -55.74
CA GLY A 84 2.02 4.31 -55.83
C GLY A 84 2.74 5.01 -54.67
N ALA A 85 3.52 4.25 -53.90
CA ALA A 85 4.62 4.76 -53.09
C ALA A 85 5.75 5.33 -53.95
N PRO A 86 6.48 6.38 -53.49
CA PRO A 86 7.92 6.24 -53.32
C PRO A 86 8.54 6.97 -52.08
N GLY A 87 9.57 6.37 -51.48
CA GLY A 87 10.80 6.92 -50.99
C GLY A 87 10.85 7.77 -49.72
N PRO A 88 11.91 7.65 -48.92
CA PRO A 88 11.99 8.13 -47.56
C PRO A 88 12.42 9.61 -47.46
N GLY A 89 11.66 10.40 -46.70
CA GLY A 89 12.02 11.76 -46.30
C GLY A 89 12.29 11.86 -44.78
N PRO A 90 13.02 12.87 -44.30
CA PRO A 90 13.79 12.78 -43.06
C PRO A 90 12.95 12.80 -41.79
N LYS A 91 13.35 11.95 -40.84
CA LYS A 91 12.84 11.85 -39.50
C LYS A 91 13.03 13.18 -38.73
N ARG A 92 11.96 13.84 -38.39
CA ARG A 92 11.95 14.90 -37.36
C ARG A 92 11.74 14.26 -36.00
N ASN A 93 12.77 14.40 -35.18
CA ASN A 93 12.83 13.88 -33.82
C ASN A 93 11.75 14.50 -32.92
N MET A 94 10.84 13.66 -32.44
CA MET A 94 9.80 14.00 -31.44
C MET A 94 10.31 13.74 -30.01
N THR A 95 11.60 13.94 -29.79
CA THR A 95 12.28 13.67 -28.51
C THR A 95 12.53 14.93 -27.67
N VAL A 96 12.01 16.09 -28.06
CA VAL A 96 12.37 17.37 -27.39
C VAL A 96 11.28 17.88 -26.43
N LEU A 97 10.08 17.29 -26.39
CA LEU A 97 8.98 17.79 -25.54
C LEU A 97 8.79 17.06 -24.19
N ILE A 98 9.55 15.97 -23.93
CA ILE A 98 9.49 15.27 -22.63
C ILE A 98 10.64 15.68 -21.70
N ALA A 99 11.70 16.34 -22.23
CA ALA A 99 12.85 16.75 -21.44
C ALA A 99 12.65 18.03 -20.60
N ALA A 100 11.57 18.78 -20.82
CA ALA A 100 11.33 20.04 -20.10
C ALA A 100 10.59 19.91 -18.76
N ALA A 101 9.94 18.76 -18.50
CA ALA A 101 9.19 18.54 -17.26
C ALA A 101 10.03 17.87 -16.14
N ILE A 102 11.20 17.29 -16.47
CA ILE A 102 12.07 16.62 -15.47
C ILE A 102 13.21 17.53 -14.99
N ALA A 103 13.50 18.62 -15.69
CA ALA A 103 14.56 19.54 -15.31
C ALA A 103 14.20 20.48 -14.15
N GLY A 104 12.94 20.57 -13.74
CA GLY A 104 12.48 21.45 -12.66
C GLY A 104 12.71 20.93 -11.24
N VAL A 105 12.92 19.63 -11.06
CA VAL A 105 13.04 19.00 -9.72
C VAL A 105 14.50 18.70 -9.33
N LEU A 106 15.43 18.74 -10.28
CA LEU A 106 16.85 18.43 -10.03
C LEU A 106 17.73 19.66 -9.73
N VAL A 107 17.19 20.89 -9.76
CA VAL A 107 17.98 22.11 -9.52
C VAL A 107 18.05 22.49 -8.03
N LEU A 108 17.23 21.90 -7.16
CA LEU A 108 17.29 22.19 -5.71
C LEU A 108 18.10 21.15 -4.90
N GLY A 109 18.51 20.03 -5.49
CA GLY A 109 19.30 18.99 -4.82
C GLY A 109 20.79 18.91 -5.18
N ALA A 110 21.25 19.64 -6.21
CA ALA A 110 22.62 19.53 -6.72
C ALA A 110 23.52 20.73 -6.41
N GLY A 111 23.06 21.65 -5.57
CA GLY A 111 23.79 22.90 -5.24
C GLY A 111 24.94 22.74 -4.25
N SER A 112 25.11 21.61 -3.58
CA SER A 112 26.12 21.43 -2.53
C SER A 112 27.25 20.44 -2.85
N TYR A 113 27.25 19.81 -4.04
CA TYR A 113 28.26 18.78 -4.37
C TYR A 113 29.39 19.25 -5.30
N PHE A 114 29.40 20.49 -5.81
CA PHE A 114 30.41 20.97 -6.75
C PHE A 114 31.32 22.10 -6.26
N ALA A 115 31.51 22.28 -4.95
CA ALA A 115 32.41 23.31 -4.39
C ALA A 115 33.80 22.78 -3.94
N PHE A 116 34.13 21.49 -4.12
CA PHE A 116 35.41 20.93 -3.67
C PHE A 116 36.11 20.03 -4.68
N ALA A 117 36.28 20.46 -5.92
CA ALA A 117 37.19 19.79 -6.82
C ALA A 117 37.65 20.78 -7.91
N GLY A 118 38.72 21.48 -7.67
CA GLY A 118 39.36 22.30 -8.70
C GLY A 118 40.65 22.95 -8.23
N GLY A 119 41.79 22.37 -8.51
CA GLY A 119 43.08 23.00 -8.32
C GLY A 119 44.20 21.99 -8.53
N GLY A 120 44.77 21.99 -9.72
CA GLY A 120 45.72 21.01 -10.21
C GLY A 120 47.19 21.38 -9.99
N SER A 121 48.00 20.47 -10.46
CA SER A 121 49.35 20.53 -11.04
C SER A 121 50.56 20.22 -10.17
N ASP A 122 51.26 19.23 -10.66
CA ASP A 122 52.72 19.05 -10.78
C ASP A 122 53.51 18.28 -9.73
N ASP A 123 54.01 17.16 -10.19
CA ASP A 123 55.08 16.23 -9.74
C ASP A 123 56.42 16.94 -9.34
N PRO A 124 57.39 16.36 -8.57
CA PRO A 124 57.96 15.03 -8.78
C PRO A 124 58.39 14.22 -7.53
N LYS A 125 58.60 12.88 -7.74
CA LYS A 125 59.27 11.88 -6.88
C LYS A 125 60.80 12.09 -6.78
N PRO A 126 61.60 11.29 -5.99
CA PRO A 126 61.49 10.46 -4.77
C PRO A 126 62.55 10.83 -3.67
N PRO A 127 63.02 10.06 -2.68
CA PRO A 127 63.25 8.61 -2.59
C PRO A 127 62.96 7.94 -1.22
N VAL A 128 63.05 6.60 -1.23
CA VAL A 128 62.95 5.61 -0.17
C VAL A 128 64.01 5.73 0.95
N ALA A 129 63.62 5.41 2.20
CA ALA A 129 64.53 4.87 3.20
C ALA A 129 63.83 3.85 4.11
N GLN A 130 64.34 2.65 4.14
CA GLN A 130 64.01 1.58 5.08
C GLN A 130 64.54 1.91 6.48
N SER A 131 63.78 1.50 7.51
CA SER A 131 64.37 1.13 8.80
C SER A 131 63.43 0.19 9.57
N SER A 132 64.00 -0.85 10.10
CA SER A 132 63.46 -2.04 10.74
C SER A 132 63.17 -1.88 12.23
N ALA A 133 62.06 -2.45 12.67
CA ALA A 133 61.63 -3.13 13.91
C ALA A 133 62.23 -2.77 15.30
N PRO A 134 61.50 -2.98 16.43
CA PRO A 134 61.06 -4.32 16.88
C PRO A 134 59.65 -4.38 17.50
N ALA A 135 59.17 -5.64 17.65
CA ALA A 135 57.89 -6.06 18.14
C ALA A 135 57.61 -5.77 19.61
N GLY A 136 56.39 -5.41 19.90
CA GLY A 136 55.75 -5.37 21.23
C GLY A 136 54.38 -6.05 21.20
N PRO A 137 53.82 -6.52 22.31
CA PRO A 137 52.91 -7.67 22.37
C PRO A 137 51.51 -7.41 21.84
N THR A 138 50.97 -8.40 21.16
CA THR A 138 49.64 -8.55 20.59
C THR A 138 48.53 -8.36 21.63
N PRO A 139 47.52 -7.51 21.40
CA PRO A 139 46.24 -7.62 22.08
C PRO A 139 45.40 -8.71 21.37
N SER A 140 44.80 -9.53 22.20
CA SER A 140 43.89 -10.62 21.86
C SER A 140 42.85 -10.21 20.82
N ALA A 141 42.69 -11.01 19.79
CA ALA A 141 41.72 -10.86 18.74
C ALA A 141 40.30 -10.80 19.31
N SER A 142 39.67 -9.66 19.15
CA SER A 142 38.19 -9.56 19.20
C SER A 142 37.65 -10.41 18.06
N ALA A 143 36.68 -11.28 18.35
CA ALA A 143 36.05 -12.11 17.36
C ALA A 143 35.55 -11.23 16.20
N SER A 144 36.09 -11.44 15.02
CA SER A 144 35.62 -10.83 13.81
C SER A 144 34.15 -11.23 13.61
N VAL A 145 33.27 -10.27 13.59
CA VAL A 145 31.88 -10.47 13.15
C VAL A 145 31.95 -10.92 11.70
N ASP A 146 31.56 -12.19 11.45
CA ASP A 146 31.44 -12.72 10.10
C ASP A 146 30.39 -11.89 9.33
N THR A 147 30.85 -11.06 8.42
CA THR A 147 30.05 -10.27 7.51
C THR A 147 29.52 -11.15 6.39
N GLY A 148 28.66 -12.13 6.73
CA GLY A 148 28.01 -13.14 5.89
C GLY A 148 28.17 -12.94 4.40
N ASP A 149 29.21 -13.58 3.84
CA ASP A 149 29.58 -13.51 2.45
C ASP A 149 28.62 -14.32 1.59
N GLY A 150 27.64 -13.64 1.03
CA GLY A 150 26.87 -14.16 -0.10
C GLY A 150 27.64 -13.92 -1.39
N SER A 151 28.62 -14.74 -1.72
CA SER A 151 29.25 -14.90 -3.05
C SER A 151 29.63 -13.63 -3.83
N GLY A 152 29.93 -12.54 -3.16
CA GLY A 152 30.52 -11.36 -3.77
C GLY A 152 32.02 -11.37 -3.54
N ASN A 153 32.82 -11.61 -4.57
CA ASN A 153 34.27 -11.39 -4.57
C ASN A 153 34.59 -9.88 -4.49
N GLY A 154 34.25 -9.26 -3.37
CA GLY A 154 34.59 -7.88 -3.07
C GLY A 154 35.63 -7.83 -1.96
N SER A 155 36.91 -7.92 -2.29
CA SER A 155 37.99 -7.52 -1.41
C SER A 155 38.07 -6.00 -1.33
N GLY A 156 37.19 -5.40 -0.52
CA GLY A 156 37.31 -4.04 -0.02
C GLY A 156 37.02 -4.11 1.47
N ASP A 157 37.75 -3.35 2.26
CA ASP A 157 37.52 -3.20 3.70
C ASP A 157 36.04 -2.82 3.90
N GLN A 158 35.22 -3.79 4.33
CA GLN A 158 33.83 -3.56 4.61
C GLN A 158 33.77 -2.70 5.88
N GLU A 159 33.22 -1.50 5.77
CA GLU A 159 33.08 -0.57 6.89
C GLU A 159 32.30 -1.25 8.03
N ASP A 160 32.86 -1.20 9.25
CA ASP A 160 32.17 -1.72 10.43
C ASP A 160 30.98 -0.82 10.79
N LEU A 161 29.79 -1.22 10.37
CA LEU A 161 28.54 -0.49 10.61
C LEU A 161 28.18 -0.36 12.09
N ASN A 162 28.85 -1.07 12.98
CA ASN A 162 28.74 -0.97 14.43
C ASN A 162 29.82 -0.10 15.07
N ALA A 163 30.75 0.44 14.26
CA ALA A 163 31.79 1.32 14.76
C ALA A 163 31.18 2.60 15.40
N GLY A 164 31.71 3.00 16.55
CA GLY A 164 31.24 4.18 17.26
C GLY A 164 29.85 4.06 17.89
N ARG A 165 29.28 2.88 17.98
CA ARG A 165 27.99 2.63 18.61
C ARG A 165 27.98 3.13 20.06
N LYS A 166 26.95 3.92 20.40
CA LYS A 166 26.79 4.50 21.73
C LYS A 166 26.15 3.51 22.72
N GLN A 167 26.32 3.76 23.99
CA GLN A 167 25.68 2.97 25.02
C GLN A 167 24.15 3.03 24.88
N GLY A 168 23.49 1.85 24.85
CA GLY A 168 22.03 1.73 24.68
C GLY A 168 21.58 1.61 23.24
N GLU A 169 22.46 1.73 22.26
CA GLU A 169 22.18 1.40 20.87
C GLU A 169 22.32 -0.11 20.62
N ASP A 170 21.43 -0.64 19.84
CA ASP A 170 21.42 -2.04 19.37
C ASP A 170 22.38 -2.20 18.18
N LYS A 171 22.41 -3.36 17.54
CA LYS A 171 23.41 -3.68 16.49
C LYS A 171 22.78 -3.65 15.09
N VAL A 172 23.57 -3.28 14.09
CA VAL A 172 23.42 -3.85 12.76
C VAL A 172 23.80 -5.30 12.84
N LEU A 173 22.87 -6.20 12.57
CA LEU A 173 23.13 -7.64 12.53
C LEU A 173 23.87 -8.01 11.24
N TRP A 174 23.40 -7.43 10.13
CA TRP A 174 23.99 -7.61 8.80
C TRP A 174 23.42 -6.60 7.81
N PHE A 175 24.13 -6.43 6.71
CA PHE A 175 23.73 -5.56 5.59
C PHE A 175 24.01 -6.27 4.27
N LYS A 176 23.08 -6.15 3.32
CA LYS A 176 23.19 -6.74 1.97
C LYS A 176 23.12 -5.67 0.91
N THR A 177 24.01 -5.78 -0.05
CA THR A 177 23.93 -5.11 -1.34
C THR A 177 23.58 -6.10 -2.43
N THR A 178 23.19 -5.63 -3.58
CA THR A 178 22.97 -6.42 -4.79
C THR A 178 23.47 -5.67 -6.00
N LYS A 179 23.90 -6.44 -7.01
CA LYS A 179 24.35 -5.89 -8.28
C LYS A 179 23.53 -6.50 -9.40
N ILE A 180 22.68 -5.69 -10.02
CA ILE A 180 21.79 -6.10 -11.11
C ILE A 180 22.03 -5.20 -12.31
N ASP A 181 22.15 -5.82 -13.47
CA ASP A 181 22.12 -5.11 -14.76
C ASP A 181 20.76 -5.40 -15.42
N GLY A 182 19.84 -4.49 -15.20
CA GLY A 182 18.44 -4.61 -15.61
C GLY A 182 18.03 -3.57 -16.65
N PRO A 183 16.72 -3.45 -16.93
CA PRO A 183 16.21 -2.44 -17.82
C PRO A 183 16.48 -1.03 -17.26
N GLY A 184 16.75 -0.07 -18.16
CA GLY A 184 17.16 1.29 -17.78
C GLY A 184 16.17 2.07 -16.91
N ALA A 185 14.93 1.60 -16.78
CA ALA A 185 13.92 2.16 -15.91
C ALA A 185 14.04 1.68 -14.43
N GLY A 186 14.99 0.79 -14.12
CA GLY A 186 15.14 0.11 -12.83
C GLY A 186 14.23 -1.09 -12.69
N VAL A 187 14.37 -1.81 -11.58
CA VAL A 187 13.63 -3.05 -11.30
C VAL A 187 12.91 -2.99 -9.96
N GLU A 188 11.78 -3.69 -9.89
CA GLU A 188 10.99 -3.82 -8.66
C GLU A 188 11.66 -4.76 -7.68
N SER A 189 11.56 -4.42 -6.40
CA SER A 189 12.09 -5.16 -5.26
C SER A 189 11.18 -4.96 -4.04
N ALA A 190 9.86 -5.08 -4.23
CA ALA A 190 8.90 -4.66 -3.22
C ALA A 190 8.53 -5.75 -2.21
N GLY A 191 8.57 -7.01 -2.60
CA GLY A 191 8.23 -8.12 -1.70
C GLY A 191 9.26 -8.25 -0.58
N GLN A 192 8.78 -8.26 0.65
CA GLN A 192 9.56 -8.58 1.84
C GLN A 192 8.65 -9.32 2.84
N TRP A 193 9.12 -10.42 3.38
CA TRP A 193 8.39 -11.20 4.37
C TRP A 193 9.35 -11.77 5.41
N VAL A 194 8.95 -11.74 6.67
CA VAL A 194 9.67 -12.43 7.76
C VAL A 194 8.90 -13.67 8.11
N VAL A 195 9.48 -14.85 7.88
CA VAL A 195 8.83 -16.14 8.09
C VAL A 195 9.77 -17.10 8.81
N GLY A 196 9.46 -17.39 10.08
CA GLY A 196 10.31 -18.23 10.93
C GLY A 196 11.70 -17.61 11.10
N ASP A 197 12.74 -18.33 10.69
CA ASP A 197 14.14 -17.90 10.76
C ASP A 197 14.67 -17.32 9.44
N ALA A 198 13.77 -16.94 8.53
CA ALA A 198 14.14 -16.32 7.26
C ALA A 198 13.47 -14.96 7.07
N VAL A 199 14.18 -13.99 6.51
CA VAL A 199 13.63 -12.84 5.82
C VAL A 199 13.78 -13.06 4.33
N VAL A 200 12.68 -13.00 3.62
CA VAL A 200 12.61 -13.24 2.17
C VAL A 200 12.46 -11.93 1.44
N LYS A 201 13.23 -11.74 0.40
CA LYS A 201 13.25 -10.54 -0.44
C LYS A 201 13.00 -10.90 -1.89
N SER A 202 12.06 -10.18 -2.52
CA SER A 202 11.92 -10.23 -3.99
C SER A 202 12.89 -9.24 -4.63
N VAL A 203 13.52 -9.66 -5.72
CA VAL A 203 14.44 -8.83 -6.48
C VAL A 203 14.29 -9.16 -7.95
N TRP A 204 13.58 -8.31 -8.69
CA TRP A 204 13.34 -8.46 -10.13
C TRP A 204 12.79 -9.84 -10.52
N LYS A 205 13.69 -10.78 -10.89
CA LYS A 205 13.36 -12.14 -11.35
C LYS A 205 13.65 -13.21 -10.30
N SER A 206 13.90 -12.83 -9.05
CA SER A 206 14.25 -13.79 -8.02
C SER A 206 13.61 -13.52 -6.68
N LEU A 207 13.44 -14.58 -5.90
CA LEU A 207 13.20 -14.54 -4.47
C LEU A 207 14.42 -15.10 -3.75
N VAL A 208 14.85 -14.42 -2.71
CA VAL A 208 15.99 -14.88 -1.89
C VAL A 208 15.60 -14.89 -0.43
N GLY A 209 15.77 -16.02 0.23
CA GLY A 209 15.59 -16.17 1.67
C GLY A 209 16.94 -16.04 2.38
N TYR A 210 17.03 -15.08 3.29
CA TYR A 210 18.18 -14.83 4.13
C TYR A 210 17.90 -15.24 5.57
N SER A 211 18.91 -15.76 6.27
CA SER A 211 18.83 -15.98 7.70
C SER A 211 18.60 -14.67 8.45
N VAL A 212 17.59 -14.61 9.32
CA VAL A 212 17.31 -13.41 10.14
C VAL A 212 18.45 -13.04 11.08
N THR A 213 19.34 -14.01 11.40
CA THR A 213 20.40 -13.84 12.39
C THR A 213 21.69 -13.28 11.80
N ASP A 214 22.14 -13.82 10.67
CA ASP A 214 23.44 -13.51 10.07
C ASP A 214 23.39 -13.11 8.59
N GLY A 215 22.19 -13.02 8.01
CA GLY A 215 21.99 -12.62 6.63
C GLY A 215 22.49 -13.63 5.59
N LYS A 216 22.94 -14.83 5.99
CA LYS A 216 23.37 -15.85 5.02
C LYS A 216 22.19 -16.27 4.16
N GLU A 217 22.46 -16.45 2.87
CA GLU A 217 21.48 -16.99 1.96
C GLU A 217 21.12 -18.42 2.37
N LYS A 218 19.85 -18.67 2.60
CA LYS A 218 19.30 -20.00 2.92
C LYS A 218 18.84 -20.72 1.66
N TRP A 219 18.25 -19.95 0.75
CA TRP A 219 17.78 -20.43 -0.52
C TRP A 219 17.59 -19.27 -1.50
N LYS A 220 17.64 -19.57 -2.79
CA LYS A 220 17.34 -18.68 -3.89
C LYS A 220 16.45 -19.37 -4.90
N LEU A 221 15.50 -18.65 -5.45
CA LEU A 221 14.60 -19.09 -6.49
C LEU A 221 14.59 -18.08 -7.62
N ASP A 222 15.07 -18.47 -8.79
CA ASP A 222 15.12 -17.63 -9.98
C ASP A 222 13.96 -17.96 -10.93
N PHE A 223 13.35 -16.93 -11.48
CA PHE A 223 12.28 -17.02 -12.47
C PHE A 223 12.78 -16.59 -13.85
N GLN A 224 12.19 -17.14 -14.91
CA GLN A 224 12.53 -16.74 -16.28
C GLN A 224 12.13 -15.30 -16.59
N THR A 225 11.03 -14.83 -16.01
CA THR A 225 10.45 -13.52 -16.24
C THR A 225 10.30 -12.74 -14.94
N GLU A 226 10.09 -11.44 -15.05
CA GLU A 226 9.97 -10.52 -13.93
C GLU A 226 8.81 -10.87 -12.98
N ILE A 227 9.04 -10.73 -11.67
CA ILE A 227 7.99 -10.71 -10.66
C ILE A 227 7.25 -9.37 -10.80
N CYS A 228 5.97 -9.43 -11.11
CA CYS A 228 5.15 -8.25 -11.40
C CYS A 228 4.10 -7.96 -10.33
N ALA A 229 3.81 -8.90 -9.44
CA ALA A 229 2.99 -8.65 -8.25
C ALA A 229 3.35 -9.62 -7.13
N GLU A 230 3.23 -9.14 -5.90
CA GLU A 230 3.47 -9.91 -4.69
C GLU A 230 2.33 -9.66 -3.69
N ALA A 231 1.86 -10.70 -3.02
CA ALA A 231 0.96 -10.55 -1.88
C ALA A 231 1.73 -10.00 -0.67
N ASP A 232 1.21 -8.96 -0.02
CA ASP A 232 1.86 -8.35 1.15
C ASP A 232 1.92 -9.27 2.37
N ARG A 233 1.03 -10.25 2.45
CA ARG A 233 0.89 -11.19 3.58
C ARG A 233 1.23 -12.61 3.16
N THR A 234 1.46 -13.43 4.17
CA THR A 234 1.65 -14.88 4.02
C THR A 234 0.54 -15.64 4.74
N THR A 235 0.37 -16.90 4.39
CA THR A 235 -0.39 -17.83 5.23
C THR A 235 0.32 -18.06 6.57
N ALA A 236 -0.39 -18.58 7.55
CA ALA A 236 0.18 -18.90 8.87
C ALA A 236 1.32 -19.93 8.81
N ASP A 237 1.31 -20.81 7.81
CA ASP A 237 2.38 -21.80 7.58
C ASP A 237 3.51 -21.27 6.68
N GLY A 238 3.46 -19.99 6.26
CA GLY A 238 4.55 -19.29 5.57
C GLY A 238 4.53 -19.41 4.06
N LYS A 239 3.37 -19.61 3.46
CA LYS A 239 3.20 -19.57 2.00
C LYS A 239 2.84 -18.17 1.53
N ALA A 240 3.36 -17.76 0.38
CA ALA A 240 2.98 -16.55 -0.32
C ALA A 240 2.54 -16.88 -1.75
N VAL A 241 1.82 -15.96 -2.36
CA VAL A 241 1.52 -15.98 -3.80
C VAL A 241 2.15 -14.77 -4.44
N ILE A 242 2.86 -15.02 -5.52
CA ILE A 242 3.41 -14.00 -6.40
C ILE A 242 2.84 -14.17 -7.80
N ALA A 243 2.99 -13.15 -8.63
CA ALA A 243 2.76 -13.27 -10.06
C ALA A 243 4.03 -12.92 -10.84
N VAL A 244 4.26 -13.65 -11.92
CA VAL A 244 5.33 -13.36 -12.87
C VAL A 244 4.73 -13.04 -14.24
N ARG A 245 5.46 -12.26 -15.03
CA ARG A 245 5.06 -11.92 -16.41
C ARG A 245 5.07 -13.15 -17.31
N GLU A 246 4.26 -13.10 -18.34
CA GLU A 246 4.19 -14.16 -19.36
C GLU A 246 5.49 -14.27 -20.18
N ASN A 247 6.12 -13.13 -20.46
CA ASN A 247 7.41 -13.01 -21.14
C ASN A 247 8.14 -11.72 -20.71
N ASP A 248 9.34 -11.48 -21.24
CA ASP A 248 10.20 -10.34 -20.88
C ASP A 248 9.79 -8.99 -21.50
N SER A 249 8.66 -8.89 -22.18
CA SER A 249 8.16 -7.59 -22.66
C SER A 249 7.52 -6.80 -21.52
N ASP A 250 7.84 -5.52 -21.37
CA ASP A 250 7.26 -4.62 -20.37
C ASP A 250 5.73 -4.49 -20.50
N THR A 251 5.17 -4.81 -21.68
CA THR A 251 3.74 -4.82 -21.95
C THR A 251 3.10 -6.20 -21.82
N SER A 252 3.87 -7.22 -21.46
CA SER A 252 3.36 -8.59 -21.30
C SER A 252 2.42 -8.70 -20.10
N SER A 253 1.52 -9.67 -20.16
CA SER A 253 0.56 -9.92 -19.07
C SER A 253 1.28 -10.38 -17.80
N CYS A 254 0.88 -9.81 -16.66
CA CYS A 254 1.23 -10.24 -15.31
C CYS A 254 0.17 -11.27 -14.87
N ASN A 255 0.22 -12.49 -15.40
CA ASN A 255 -0.90 -13.45 -15.29
C ASN A 255 -0.52 -14.84 -14.79
N ARG A 256 0.78 -15.11 -14.49
CA ARG A 256 1.21 -16.41 -13.97
C ARG A 256 1.37 -16.36 -12.47
N LEU A 257 0.39 -16.86 -11.76
CA LEU A 257 0.44 -16.98 -10.29
C LEU A 257 1.31 -18.17 -9.90
N LYS A 258 2.12 -17.97 -8.89
CA LYS A 258 2.96 -19.01 -8.27
C LYS A 258 2.79 -18.98 -6.76
N MET A 259 2.53 -20.13 -6.15
CA MET A 259 2.60 -20.27 -4.70
C MET A 259 4.01 -20.69 -4.31
N ILE A 260 4.58 -20.03 -3.33
CA ILE A 260 5.94 -20.30 -2.82
C ILE A 260 5.87 -20.58 -1.31
N ASP A 261 6.49 -21.65 -0.88
CA ASP A 261 6.78 -21.88 0.53
C ASP A 261 8.01 -21.04 0.90
N LEU A 262 7.81 -19.95 1.62
CA LEU A 262 8.87 -18.99 1.96
C LEU A 262 9.85 -19.50 3.03
N LYS A 263 9.52 -20.57 3.76
CA LYS A 263 10.47 -21.20 4.70
C LYS A 263 11.56 -21.96 3.98
N THR A 264 11.23 -22.52 2.83
CA THR A 264 12.11 -23.47 2.11
C THR A 264 12.52 -23.00 0.71
N GLY A 265 11.89 -21.97 0.17
CA GLY A 265 12.05 -21.54 -1.23
C GLY A 265 11.44 -22.49 -2.24
N LYS A 266 10.60 -23.45 -1.83
CA LYS A 266 10.04 -24.45 -2.73
C LYS A 266 8.82 -23.88 -3.45
N GLU A 267 8.82 -24.00 -4.79
CA GLU A 267 7.62 -23.73 -5.59
C GLU A 267 6.55 -24.81 -5.34
N GLY A 268 5.31 -24.31 -5.19
CA GLY A 268 4.13 -25.17 -5.19
C GLY A 268 3.45 -25.19 -6.56
N TRP A 269 2.17 -24.82 -6.60
CA TRP A 269 1.42 -24.76 -7.85
C TRP A 269 1.76 -23.50 -8.66
N THR A 270 1.60 -23.60 -9.98
CA THR A 270 1.57 -22.47 -10.92
C THR A 270 0.21 -22.47 -11.61
N LYS A 271 -0.45 -21.31 -11.68
CA LYS A 271 -1.75 -21.12 -12.36
C LYS A 271 -1.71 -19.88 -13.23
N GLU A 272 -2.34 -19.98 -14.37
CA GLU A 272 -2.58 -18.81 -15.23
C GLU A 272 -3.91 -18.17 -14.85
N VAL A 273 -3.92 -16.84 -14.75
CA VAL A 273 -5.15 -16.07 -14.53
C VAL A 273 -5.89 -16.00 -15.85
N ALA A 274 -7.03 -16.69 -15.93
CA ALA A 274 -7.86 -16.71 -17.11
C ALA A 274 -8.44 -15.32 -17.40
N LYS A 275 -8.40 -14.90 -18.68
CA LYS A 275 -9.05 -13.67 -19.14
C LYS A 275 -10.57 -13.86 -19.17
N GLU A 276 -11.28 -12.92 -18.57
CA GLU A 276 -12.75 -12.93 -18.45
C GLU A 276 -13.39 -11.87 -19.36
N GLY A 277 -13.09 -11.96 -20.66
CA GLY A 277 -13.61 -11.05 -21.68
C GLY A 277 -12.55 -10.14 -22.32
N ALA A 278 -12.97 -9.39 -23.33
CA ALA A 278 -12.09 -8.57 -24.16
C ALA A 278 -11.43 -7.39 -23.40
N PHE A 279 -12.06 -6.94 -22.31
CA PHE A 279 -11.57 -5.81 -21.50
C PHE A 279 -10.89 -6.26 -20.20
N ASP A 280 -10.64 -7.55 -20.02
CA ASP A 280 -9.90 -8.07 -18.87
C ASP A 280 -8.40 -7.90 -19.11
N ILE A 281 -7.85 -6.80 -18.59
CA ILE A 281 -6.45 -6.41 -18.76
C ILE A 281 -5.68 -6.90 -17.54
N ALA A 282 -4.79 -7.88 -17.76
CA ALA A 282 -3.89 -8.43 -16.76
C ALA A 282 -2.44 -7.97 -16.95
N SER A 283 -2.19 -6.83 -17.60
CA SER A 283 -0.84 -6.23 -17.67
C SER A 283 -0.33 -5.82 -16.30
N ASP A 284 -1.26 -5.57 -15.40
CA ASP A 284 -1.05 -5.05 -14.07
C ASP A 284 -2.07 -5.66 -13.10
N ILE A 285 -1.59 -6.35 -12.06
CA ILE A 285 -2.45 -6.97 -11.06
C ILE A 285 -1.98 -6.63 -9.66
N ASP A 286 -2.90 -6.72 -8.71
CA ASP A 286 -2.66 -6.58 -7.29
C ASP A 286 -3.13 -7.84 -6.57
N LEU A 287 -2.37 -8.28 -5.57
CA LEU A 287 -2.64 -9.50 -4.81
C LEU A 287 -2.98 -9.17 -3.36
N SER A 288 -4.17 -9.54 -2.92
CA SER A 288 -4.56 -9.49 -1.52
C SER A 288 -4.64 -10.91 -0.97
N LEU A 289 -3.91 -11.22 0.10
CA LEU A 289 -3.85 -12.56 0.70
C LEU A 289 -4.28 -12.53 2.16
N ASP A 290 -5.15 -13.45 2.56
CA ASP A 290 -5.48 -13.69 3.96
C ASP A 290 -5.87 -15.16 4.18
N GLY A 291 -5.24 -15.80 5.18
CA GLY A 291 -5.45 -17.22 5.43
C GLY A 291 -5.16 -18.09 4.20
N ASP A 292 -6.13 -18.88 3.77
CA ASP A 292 -6.03 -19.75 2.57
C ASP A 292 -6.61 -19.09 1.30
N LEU A 293 -6.78 -17.78 1.29
CA LEU A 293 -7.39 -17.04 0.17
C LEU A 293 -6.40 -16.05 -0.43
N VAL A 294 -6.41 -15.94 -1.75
CA VAL A 294 -5.75 -14.86 -2.49
C VAL A 294 -6.70 -14.27 -3.53
N ALA A 295 -6.95 -12.97 -3.44
CA ALA A 295 -7.66 -12.20 -4.45
C ALA A 295 -6.66 -11.66 -5.46
N VAL A 296 -6.95 -11.84 -6.73
CA VAL A 296 -6.20 -11.34 -7.88
C VAL A 296 -7.01 -10.21 -8.49
N ASN A 297 -6.66 -8.99 -8.12
CA ASN A 297 -7.33 -7.77 -8.55
C ASN A 297 -6.67 -7.25 -9.83
N ARG A 298 -7.49 -7.02 -10.85
CA ARG A 298 -7.13 -6.39 -12.11
C ARG A 298 -7.83 -5.04 -12.21
N LEU A 299 -7.65 -4.31 -13.28
CA LEU A 299 -8.23 -2.98 -13.41
C LEU A 299 -9.76 -2.94 -13.15
N ILE A 300 -10.51 -3.89 -13.72
CA ILE A 300 -11.98 -3.94 -13.63
C ILE A 300 -12.52 -5.34 -13.30
N LYS A 301 -11.65 -6.31 -13.10
CA LYS A 301 -12.01 -7.72 -12.85
C LYS A 301 -11.23 -8.24 -11.66
N SER A 302 -11.81 -9.18 -10.95
CA SER A 302 -11.14 -9.88 -9.86
C SER A 302 -11.53 -11.35 -9.85
N SER A 303 -10.63 -12.18 -9.33
CA SER A 303 -10.87 -13.59 -9.07
C SER A 303 -10.19 -14.00 -7.77
N VAL A 304 -10.77 -14.93 -7.06
CA VAL A 304 -10.27 -15.43 -5.78
C VAL A 304 -9.89 -16.88 -5.90
N TYR A 305 -8.71 -17.24 -5.38
CA TYR A 305 -8.14 -18.57 -5.43
C TYR A 305 -7.83 -19.07 -4.02
N LYS A 306 -7.78 -20.38 -3.87
CA LYS A 306 -7.23 -21.05 -2.69
C LYS A 306 -5.70 -21.05 -2.75
N VAL A 307 -5.04 -20.59 -1.69
CA VAL A 307 -3.58 -20.61 -1.62
C VAL A 307 -3.05 -22.04 -1.54
N SER A 308 -3.73 -22.92 -0.81
CA SER A 308 -3.30 -24.30 -0.62
C SER A 308 -3.31 -25.14 -1.90
N THR A 309 -4.25 -24.92 -2.82
CA THR A 309 -4.44 -25.76 -4.01
C THR A 309 -4.30 -25.03 -5.34
N GLY A 310 -4.40 -23.70 -5.34
CA GLY A 310 -4.46 -22.88 -6.56
C GLY A 310 -5.79 -22.98 -7.29
N ASP A 311 -6.83 -23.55 -6.67
CA ASP A 311 -8.14 -23.64 -7.28
C ASP A 311 -8.85 -22.29 -7.22
N ARG A 312 -9.41 -21.88 -8.35
CA ARG A 312 -10.24 -20.69 -8.43
C ARG A 312 -11.58 -20.97 -7.75
N LEU A 313 -11.90 -20.20 -6.72
CA LEU A 313 -13.15 -20.32 -5.99
C LEU A 313 -14.28 -19.58 -6.71
N PHE A 314 -14.03 -18.34 -7.07
CA PHE A 314 -14.99 -17.51 -7.79
C PHE A 314 -14.29 -16.41 -8.59
N ALA A 315 -15.04 -15.83 -9.51
CA ALA A 315 -14.66 -14.67 -10.29
C ALA A 315 -15.91 -13.82 -10.54
N ASP A 316 -15.77 -12.73 -11.28
CA ASP A 316 -16.91 -11.94 -11.75
C ASP A 316 -17.78 -12.82 -12.68
N ASN A 317 -18.97 -13.13 -12.23
CA ASN A 317 -19.91 -14.01 -12.93
C ASN A 317 -20.95 -13.28 -13.78
N GLY A 318 -20.76 -11.96 -14.01
CA GLY A 318 -21.62 -11.17 -14.88
C GLY A 318 -23.07 -11.03 -14.39
N GLY A 319 -23.27 -10.86 -13.08
CA GLY A 319 -24.60 -10.77 -12.45
C GLY A 319 -25.34 -9.44 -12.69
N ASP A 320 -25.92 -8.87 -11.65
CA ASP A 320 -26.85 -7.73 -11.62
C ASP A 320 -26.28 -6.36 -12.06
N GLY A 321 -25.16 -6.33 -12.78
CA GLY A 321 -24.49 -5.11 -13.22
C GLY A 321 -23.72 -4.37 -12.10
N CYS A 322 -23.63 -4.95 -10.90
CA CYS A 322 -22.93 -4.39 -9.74
C CYS A 322 -21.99 -5.42 -9.12
N GLN A 323 -21.07 -5.96 -9.95
CA GLN A 323 -20.10 -6.97 -9.53
C GLN A 323 -18.80 -6.33 -9.05
N PRO A 324 -18.17 -6.87 -7.97
CA PRO A 324 -16.89 -6.38 -7.50
C PRO A 324 -15.78 -6.57 -8.52
N GLY A 325 -15.16 -5.48 -8.94
CA GLY A 325 -13.93 -5.50 -9.73
C GLY A 325 -12.68 -5.69 -8.89
N ARG A 326 -12.76 -5.56 -7.57
CA ARG A 326 -11.64 -5.71 -6.64
C ARG A 326 -12.12 -6.29 -5.32
N TYR A 327 -11.25 -7.11 -4.68
CA TYR A 327 -11.49 -7.66 -3.35
C TYR A 327 -10.37 -7.32 -2.39
N ALA A 328 -10.74 -6.99 -1.15
CA ALA A 328 -9.86 -6.92 0.01
C ALA A 328 -10.15 -8.12 0.92
N LEU A 329 -9.11 -8.73 1.47
CA LEU A 329 -9.20 -9.90 2.35
C LEU A 329 -8.65 -9.59 3.74
N GLY A 330 -9.24 -10.18 4.78
CA GLY A 330 -8.74 -10.04 6.14
C GLY A 330 -9.57 -10.83 7.16
N ASN A 331 -8.92 -11.50 8.08
CA ASN A 331 -9.53 -12.30 9.16
C ASN A 331 -10.59 -13.30 8.64
N GLY A 332 -10.29 -13.97 7.53
CA GLY A 332 -11.18 -14.94 6.89
C GLY A 332 -12.42 -14.32 6.22
N LYS A 333 -12.46 -13.00 6.05
CA LYS A 333 -13.55 -12.25 5.40
C LYS A 333 -13.11 -11.66 4.06
N ALA A 334 -14.09 -11.40 3.19
CA ALA A 334 -13.87 -10.75 1.91
C ALA A 334 -14.79 -9.54 1.76
N ILE A 335 -14.23 -8.43 1.31
CA ILE A 335 -14.97 -7.22 0.93
C ILE A 335 -14.70 -6.94 -0.54
N GLY A 336 -15.78 -6.86 -1.33
CA GLY A 336 -15.73 -6.48 -2.73
C GLY A 336 -16.03 -5.00 -2.92
N VAL A 337 -15.33 -4.37 -3.86
CA VAL A 337 -15.62 -3.00 -4.33
C VAL A 337 -16.13 -3.08 -5.76
N ALA A 338 -17.37 -2.68 -5.96
CA ALA A 338 -18.07 -2.70 -7.24
C ALA A 338 -18.34 -1.29 -7.73
N THR A 339 -18.18 -1.05 -9.04
CA THR A 339 -18.76 0.09 -9.74
C THR A 339 -19.93 -0.42 -10.56
N CYS A 340 -21.14 -0.06 -10.17
CA CYS A 340 -22.36 -0.54 -10.81
C CYS A 340 -22.52 0.03 -12.22
N GLN A 341 -23.21 -0.72 -13.10
CA GLN A 341 -23.51 -0.30 -14.47
C GLN A 341 -24.83 0.50 -14.55
N ASP A 342 -25.12 1.29 -13.50
CA ASP A 342 -26.24 2.21 -13.50
C ASP A 342 -25.86 3.58 -14.09
N ALA A 343 -26.86 4.45 -14.31
CA ALA A 343 -26.66 5.78 -14.90
C ALA A 343 -25.73 6.68 -14.06
N ASP A 344 -25.70 6.49 -12.74
CA ASP A 344 -24.88 7.25 -11.80
C ASP A 344 -23.49 6.62 -11.55
N ARG A 345 -23.22 5.42 -12.12
CA ARG A 345 -22.02 4.63 -11.85
C ARG A 345 -21.77 4.48 -10.35
N THR A 346 -22.82 4.14 -9.63
CA THR A 346 -22.80 3.97 -8.17
C THR A 346 -21.68 3.04 -7.75
N VAL A 347 -20.94 3.43 -6.71
CA VAL A 347 -19.94 2.55 -6.09
C VAL A 347 -20.56 1.87 -4.88
N GLU A 348 -20.43 0.56 -4.81
CA GLU A 348 -20.84 -0.26 -3.66
C GLU A 348 -19.64 -0.96 -3.04
N VAL A 349 -19.60 -0.98 -1.72
CA VAL A 349 -18.79 -1.93 -0.93
C VAL A 349 -19.69 -3.07 -0.53
N GLN A 350 -19.25 -4.30 -0.81
CA GLN A 350 -20.05 -5.51 -0.62
C GLN A 350 -19.32 -6.48 0.29
N GLY A 351 -20.00 -7.00 1.31
CA GLY A 351 -19.53 -8.21 1.97
C GLY A 351 -19.72 -9.40 1.05
N ALA A 352 -18.72 -10.23 0.93
CA ALA A 352 -18.76 -11.43 0.12
C ALA A 352 -18.51 -12.68 0.97
N ASP A 353 -19.24 -13.74 0.69
CA ASP A 353 -18.91 -15.05 1.22
C ASP A 353 -17.55 -15.50 0.66
N PRO A 354 -16.55 -15.78 1.49
CA PRO A 354 -15.18 -15.99 1.02
C PRO A 354 -14.98 -17.28 0.20
N ALA A 355 -15.92 -18.23 0.27
CA ALA A 355 -15.84 -19.47 -0.50
C ALA A 355 -16.54 -19.37 -1.87
N THR A 356 -17.56 -18.53 -2.00
CA THR A 356 -18.43 -18.49 -3.18
C THR A 356 -18.49 -17.13 -3.87
N GLY A 357 -17.99 -16.08 -3.23
CA GLY A 357 -18.11 -14.70 -3.70
C GLY A 357 -19.52 -14.11 -3.59
N LYS A 358 -20.49 -14.87 -3.05
CA LYS A 358 -21.87 -14.42 -2.94
C LYS A 358 -22.00 -13.21 -2.03
N LYS A 359 -22.62 -12.15 -2.54
CA LYS A 359 -22.92 -10.93 -1.79
C LYS A 359 -23.78 -11.24 -0.56
N THR A 360 -23.32 -10.81 0.63
CA THR A 360 -24.01 -10.97 1.91
C THR A 360 -24.68 -9.69 2.37
N TRP A 361 -24.06 -8.54 2.08
CA TRP A 361 -24.58 -7.19 2.32
C TRP A 361 -23.97 -6.22 1.34
N SER A 362 -24.53 -5.01 1.23
CA SER A 362 -23.90 -3.92 0.48
C SER A 362 -24.07 -2.56 1.16
N TYR A 363 -23.09 -1.70 0.95
CA TYR A 363 -23.08 -0.30 1.34
C TYR A 363 -22.83 0.57 0.12
N ARG A 364 -23.78 1.41 -0.24
CA ARG A 364 -23.67 2.39 -1.33
C ARG A 364 -22.94 3.62 -0.86
N LEU A 365 -21.92 4.01 -1.62
CA LEU A 365 -21.20 5.25 -1.36
C LEU A 365 -22.06 6.46 -1.78
N PRO A 366 -21.80 7.64 -1.17
CA PRO A 366 -22.33 8.90 -1.69
C PRO A 366 -21.93 9.10 -3.15
N LYS A 367 -22.79 9.77 -3.93
CA LYS A 367 -22.53 10.04 -5.36
C LYS A 367 -21.20 10.76 -5.55
N GLY A 368 -20.37 10.28 -6.48
CA GLY A 368 -19.07 10.83 -6.79
C GLY A 368 -17.92 10.34 -5.89
N PHE A 369 -18.22 9.56 -4.85
CA PHE A 369 -17.18 8.97 -4.00
C PHE A 369 -16.71 7.62 -4.54
N LYS A 370 -15.44 7.32 -4.29
CA LYS A 370 -14.76 6.05 -4.58
C LYS A 370 -14.08 5.52 -3.32
N VAL A 371 -13.89 4.21 -3.27
CA VAL A 371 -13.00 3.58 -2.28
C VAL A 371 -11.57 3.83 -2.73
N LYS A 372 -10.82 4.59 -1.95
CA LYS A 372 -9.38 4.82 -2.14
C LYS A 372 -8.58 3.64 -1.59
N SER A 373 -8.94 3.18 -0.39
CA SER A 373 -8.30 2.03 0.26
C SER A 373 -9.20 1.38 1.30
N VAL A 374 -8.82 0.16 1.67
CA VAL A 374 -9.40 -0.62 2.77
C VAL A 374 -8.30 -0.82 3.80
N TYR A 375 -8.31 -0.03 4.86
CA TYR A 375 -7.32 -0.14 5.94
C TYR A 375 -7.45 -1.46 6.70
N SER A 376 -8.68 -1.92 6.87
CA SER A 376 -8.98 -3.19 7.50
C SER A 376 -10.30 -3.75 6.97
N VAL A 377 -10.37 -5.08 6.90
CA VAL A 377 -11.58 -5.84 6.56
C VAL A 377 -12.33 -6.26 7.83
N ASP A 378 -11.63 -6.38 8.96
CA ASP A 378 -12.22 -6.72 10.25
C ASP A 378 -11.38 -6.12 11.41
N PRO A 379 -11.85 -5.03 12.04
CA PRO A 379 -13.05 -4.23 11.72
C PRO A 379 -13.01 -3.60 10.33
N ILE A 380 -14.16 -3.26 9.76
CA ILE A 380 -14.23 -2.68 8.42
C ILE A 380 -13.92 -1.18 8.50
N VAL A 381 -12.78 -0.78 7.92
CA VAL A 381 -12.34 0.62 7.89
C VAL A 381 -11.98 1.01 6.46
N LEU A 382 -12.72 1.94 5.89
CA LEU A 382 -12.65 2.35 4.49
C LEU A 382 -12.17 3.80 4.39
N ASP A 383 -11.24 4.04 3.48
CA ASP A 383 -10.87 5.38 3.03
C ASP A 383 -11.63 5.70 1.74
N LEU A 384 -12.46 6.70 1.79
CA LEU A 384 -13.30 7.17 0.70
C LEU A 384 -12.82 8.54 0.25
N GLY A 385 -12.89 8.80 -1.05
CA GLY A 385 -12.62 10.13 -1.59
C GLY A 385 -13.41 10.39 -2.84
N ASP A 386 -13.68 11.67 -3.10
CA ASP A 386 -14.29 12.09 -4.35
C ASP A 386 -13.31 11.98 -5.53
N GLU A 387 -13.83 12.04 -6.75
CA GLU A 387 -13.00 11.97 -7.97
C GLU A 387 -12.07 13.17 -8.12
N ALA A 388 -12.47 14.33 -7.60
CA ALA A 388 -11.69 15.55 -7.68
C ALA A 388 -10.58 15.64 -6.62
N GLY A 389 -10.55 14.70 -5.65
CA GLY A 389 -9.58 14.67 -4.55
C GLY A 389 -9.78 15.80 -3.53
N LYS A 390 -10.96 16.45 -3.53
CA LYS A 390 -11.28 17.55 -2.63
C LYS A 390 -11.90 17.09 -1.31
N GLU A 391 -12.65 16.00 -1.37
CA GLU A 391 -13.33 15.45 -0.21
C GLU A 391 -12.78 14.06 0.09
N ARG A 392 -12.52 13.81 1.38
CA ARG A 392 -12.07 12.53 1.90
C ARG A 392 -12.87 12.20 3.16
N SER A 393 -13.21 10.94 3.33
CA SER A 393 -13.92 10.45 4.51
C SER A 393 -13.42 9.05 4.87
N ILE A 394 -13.04 8.84 6.11
CA ILE A 394 -12.73 7.50 6.62
C ILE A 394 -13.94 6.99 7.38
N VAL A 395 -14.53 5.91 6.88
CA VAL A 395 -15.79 5.36 7.38
C VAL A 395 -15.56 3.99 8.01
N VAL A 396 -16.11 3.78 9.18
CA VAL A 396 -16.15 2.48 9.87
C VAL A 396 -17.52 1.87 9.64
N LEU A 397 -17.55 0.66 9.09
CA LEU A 397 -18.79 -0.11 8.95
C LEU A 397 -18.90 -1.18 10.03
N GLY A 398 -20.13 -1.51 10.37
CA GLY A 398 -20.45 -2.70 11.13
C GLY A 398 -20.28 -3.98 10.32
N PRO A 399 -20.29 -5.17 10.92
CA PRO A 399 -20.15 -6.45 10.23
C PRO A 399 -21.29 -6.73 9.25
N ASP A 400 -22.41 -6.01 9.36
CA ASP A 400 -23.58 -6.06 8.47
C ASP A 400 -23.50 -5.02 7.33
N GLY A 401 -22.37 -4.31 7.20
CA GLY A 401 -22.15 -3.29 6.17
C GLY A 401 -22.80 -1.94 6.46
N LYS A 402 -23.44 -1.74 7.61
CA LYS A 402 -24.01 -0.44 7.94
C LYS A 402 -22.96 0.53 8.47
N PRO A 403 -23.01 1.80 8.10
CA PRO A 403 -22.16 2.84 8.69
C PRO A 403 -22.30 2.87 10.21
N ARG A 404 -21.18 2.83 10.90
CA ARG A 404 -21.09 2.89 12.35
C ARG A 404 -20.57 4.24 12.82
N THR A 405 -19.43 4.65 12.32
CA THR A 405 -18.82 5.95 12.63
C THR A 405 -18.08 6.49 11.42
N THR A 406 -17.85 7.80 11.44
CA THR A 406 -16.90 8.47 10.54
C THR A 406 -15.75 9.01 11.37
N VAL A 407 -14.55 8.74 10.95
CA VAL A 407 -13.33 9.22 11.62
C VAL A 407 -13.18 10.72 11.39
N SER A 408 -12.96 11.46 12.44
CA SER A 408 -12.77 12.91 12.43
C SER A 408 -11.61 13.34 13.31
N GLY A 409 -10.78 14.25 12.83
CA GLY A 409 -9.63 14.80 13.53
C GLY A 409 -8.88 15.78 12.67
N GLU A 410 -8.16 16.69 13.30
CA GLU A 410 -7.31 17.64 12.61
C GLU A 410 -6.05 16.94 12.08
N GLY A 411 -5.58 17.35 10.90
CA GLY A 411 -4.36 16.88 10.26
C GLY A 411 -4.58 16.37 8.84
N SER A 412 -3.51 16.36 8.08
CA SER A 412 -3.43 15.67 6.79
C SER A 412 -2.87 14.26 7.05
N PHE A 413 -3.53 13.25 6.52
CA PHE A 413 -3.16 11.85 6.70
C PHE A 413 -2.88 11.22 5.33
N PRO A 414 -1.72 11.50 4.70
CA PRO A 414 -1.37 10.86 3.45
C PRO A 414 -1.12 9.37 3.70
N VAL A 415 -1.78 8.53 2.94
CA VAL A 415 -1.60 7.08 3.02
C VAL A 415 -1.33 6.56 1.63
N ASN A 416 -0.24 5.83 1.48
CA ASN A 416 0.13 5.17 0.24
C ASN A 416 -0.25 3.69 0.34
N CYS A 417 -1.27 3.28 -0.41
CA CYS A 417 -1.72 1.91 -0.45
C CYS A 417 -1.24 1.27 -1.74
N GLY A 418 -0.22 0.44 -1.62
CA GLY A 418 0.39 -0.23 -2.76
C GLY A 418 0.97 0.73 -3.80
N LYS A 419 1.25 0.20 -4.98
CA LYS A 419 1.93 0.93 -6.06
C LYS A 419 0.98 1.47 -7.13
N ARG A 420 -0.33 1.20 -7.05
CA ARG A 420 -1.26 1.33 -8.18
C ARG A 420 -2.64 1.76 -7.74
N ASP A 421 -3.34 2.49 -8.59
CA ASP A 421 -4.69 3.04 -8.33
C ASP A 421 -5.75 1.97 -7.99
N HIS A 422 -5.48 0.70 -8.28
CA HIS A 422 -6.39 -0.40 -7.99
C HIS A 422 -6.02 -1.23 -6.77
N THR A 423 -4.90 -0.92 -6.10
CA THR A 423 -4.52 -1.55 -4.83
C THR A 423 -5.44 -1.08 -3.72
N LEU A 424 -6.08 -2.00 -3.03
CA LEU A 424 -6.99 -1.71 -1.92
C LEU A 424 -6.33 -1.78 -0.54
N GLN A 425 -5.27 -2.57 -0.39
CA GLN A 425 -4.64 -2.91 0.89
C GLN A 425 -3.11 -2.68 0.84
N GLY A 426 -2.41 -3.01 1.91
CA GLY A 426 -0.95 -2.81 1.99
C GLY A 426 -0.58 -1.34 2.18
N CYS A 427 -1.35 -0.61 2.97
CA CYS A 427 -1.21 0.82 3.16
C CYS A 427 -0.08 1.13 4.16
N ALA A 428 1.03 1.69 3.68
CA ALA A 428 2.07 2.22 4.54
C ALA A 428 1.57 3.46 5.29
N GLY A 429 2.04 3.67 6.52
CA GLY A 429 1.62 4.80 7.36
C GLY A 429 0.26 4.62 8.03
N SER A 430 -0.26 3.37 8.05
CA SER A 430 -1.49 3.04 8.76
C SER A 430 -1.40 1.70 9.47
N ALA A 431 -2.09 1.58 10.60
CA ALA A 431 -2.32 0.32 11.30
C ALA A 431 -3.71 0.31 11.91
N VAL A 432 -4.30 -0.87 12.07
CA VAL A 432 -5.64 -1.03 12.66
C VAL A 432 -5.61 -2.20 13.65
N ASP A 433 -6.23 -1.99 14.82
CA ASP A 433 -6.60 -3.08 15.73
C ASP A 433 -8.12 -3.15 15.91
N SER A 434 -8.61 -3.97 16.82
CA SER A 434 -10.04 -4.16 17.05
C SER A 434 -10.80 -2.88 17.48
N GLY A 435 -10.11 -1.88 18.00
CA GLY A 435 -10.71 -0.66 18.54
C GLY A 435 -10.17 0.64 17.99
N ASN A 436 -9.04 0.63 17.31
CA ASN A 436 -8.36 1.85 16.90
C ASN A 436 -7.86 1.79 15.46
N LEU A 437 -7.87 2.96 14.80
CA LEU A 437 -7.12 3.25 13.58
C LEU A 437 -5.96 4.17 13.95
N TYR A 438 -4.77 3.85 13.50
CA TYR A 438 -3.56 4.64 13.68
C TYR A 438 -3.08 5.16 12.33
N LEU A 439 -2.91 6.47 12.21
CA LEU A 439 -2.44 7.13 10.99
C LEU A 439 -1.28 8.07 11.32
N ALA A 440 -0.27 8.08 10.46
CA ALA A 440 0.74 9.11 10.49
C ALA A 440 0.22 10.39 9.83
N THR A 441 0.51 11.55 10.39
CA THR A 441 0.29 12.82 9.71
C THR A 441 1.31 13.02 8.60
N GLY A 442 0.98 13.89 7.64
CA GLY A 442 1.90 14.27 6.57
C GLY A 442 3.13 15.00 7.12
N VAL A 443 4.24 14.78 6.45
CA VAL A 443 5.50 15.46 6.70
C VAL A 443 5.43 16.87 6.10
N GLU A 444 5.72 17.88 6.89
CA GLU A 444 5.91 19.27 6.46
C GLU A 444 7.36 19.66 6.67
N VAL A 445 7.95 20.38 5.73
CA VAL A 445 9.36 20.82 5.84
C VAL A 445 9.59 21.55 7.16
N GLY A 446 10.52 21.05 7.96
CA GLY A 446 10.90 21.60 9.26
C GLY A 446 9.92 21.32 10.40
N LYS A 447 8.97 20.40 10.22
CA LYS A 447 8.08 19.93 11.28
C LYS A 447 8.10 18.41 11.36
N ALA A 448 8.25 17.91 12.57
CA ALA A 448 8.04 16.49 12.85
C ALA A 448 6.57 16.11 12.59
N ASN A 449 6.36 14.90 12.11
CA ASN A 449 5.03 14.34 12.03
C ASN A 449 4.59 13.75 13.39
N GLU A 450 3.39 13.21 13.44
CA GLU A 450 2.87 12.50 14.59
C GLU A 450 2.01 11.28 14.17
N ILE A 451 1.89 10.30 15.05
CA ILE A 451 0.86 9.27 14.93
C ILE A 451 -0.37 9.71 15.71
N VAL A 452 -1.51 9.63 15.04
CA VAL A 452 -2.83 9.90 15.63
C VAL A 452 -3.60 8.59 15.71
N ALA A 453 -4.07 8.25 16.91
CA ALA A 453 -4.98 7.14 17.14
C ALA A 453 -6.42 7.63 17.17
N PHE A 454 -7.26 6.98 16.37
CA PHE A 454 -8.69 7.22 16.33
C PHE A 454 -9.44 6.04 16.94
N ASP A 455 -10.37 6.30 17.82
CA ASP A 455 -11.28 5.29 18.38
C ASP A 455 -12.33 4.91 17.33
N LEU A 456 -12.38 3.66 16.92
CA LEU A 456 -13.30 3.16 15.88
C LEU A 456 -14.78 3.14 16.34
N GLY A 457 -15.04 3.18 17.65
CA GLY A 457 -16.39 3.24 18.19
C GLY A 457 -17.00 4.62 18.11
N THR A 458 -16.20 5.67 18.27
CA THR A 458 -16.64 7.07 18.31
C THR A 458 -16.19 7.89 17.11
N GLY A 459 -15.21 7.40 16.35
CA GLY A 459 -14.58 8.13 15.23
C GLY A 459 -13.69 9.30 15.65
N LYS A 460 -13.46 9.50 16.96
CA LYS A 460 -12.72 10.64 17.48
C LYS A 460 -11.26 10.31 17.75
N VAL A 461 -10.42 11.34 17.76
CA VAL A 461 -9.05 11.24 18.22
C VAL A 461 -9.03 10.76 19.69
N LYS A 462 -8.23 9.73 19.93
CA LYS A 462 -8.02 9.15 21.26
C LYS A 462 -6.74 9.68 21.89
N TRP A 463 -5.66 9.71 21.11
CA TRP A 463 -4.37 10.27 21.50
C TRP A 463 -3.53 10.64 20.28
N ARG A 464 -2.47 11.40 20.52
CA ARG A 464 -1.44 11.78 19.54
C ARG A 464 -0.08 11.51 20.14
N THR A 465 0.86 11.03 19.34
CA THR A 465 2.26 10.84 19.73
C THR A 465 3.15 11.50 18.69
N PRO A 466 3.87 12.58 19.05
CA PRO A 466 4.79 13.25 18.13
C PRO A 466 6.02 12.39 17.86
N ALA A 467 6.60 12.52 16.67
CA ALA A 467 7.81 11.81 16.30
C ALA A 467 9.06 12.30 17.09
N GLY A 468 9.03 13.53 17.59
CA GLY A 468 10.18 14.23 18.14
C GLY A 468 10.79 15.19 17.11
N ASP A 469 11.77 15.99 17.53
CA ASP A 469 12.35 17.01 16.67
C ASP A 469 12.95 16.40 15.40
N GLN A 470 12.47 16.87 14.23
CA GLN A 470 12.96 16.54 12.89
C GLN A 470 12.83 15.07 12.45
N HIS A 471 12.17 14.21 13.21
CA HIS A 471 11.95 12.81 12.85
C HIS A 471 10.58 12.57 12.24
N ASP A 472 10.48 11.50 11.45
CA ASP A 472 9.23 10.93 11.00
C ASP A 472 8.91 9.65 11.77
N LEU A 473 7.64 9.50 12.14
CA LEU A 473 7.14 8.36 12.89
C LEU A 473 6.05 7.67 12.08
N VAL A 474 6.25 6.37 11.79
CA VAL A 474 5.38 5.58 10.91
C VAL A 474 4.80 4.40 11.68
N PRO A 475 3.47 4.22 11.71
CA PRO A 475 2.86 3.02 12.28
C PRO A 475 3.16 1.80 11.39
N LEU A 476 3.64 0.70 11.99
CA LEU A 476 3.96 -0.54 11.28
C LEU A 476 2.87 -1.58 11.43
N LYS A 477 2.50 -1.91 12.66
CA LYS A 477 1.47 -2.90 12.97
C LYS A 477 0.87 -2.69 14.35
N ALA A 478 -0.38 -3.09 14.50
CA ALA A 478 -1.08 -3.06 15.78
C ALA A 478 -1.47 -4.49 16.17
N ALA A 479 -1.02 -4.94 17.34
CA ALA A 479 -1.30 -6.26 17.90
C ALA A 479 -1.12 -6.24 19.41
N ASP A 480 -1.77 -7.15 20.13
CA ASP A 480 -1.60 -7.38 21.57
C ASP A 480 -1.76 -6.12 22.42
N GLY A 481 -2.69 -5.24 22.04
CA GLY A 481 -2.95 -3.99 22.75
C GLY A 481 -1.85 -2.92 22.59
N LYS A 482 -1.01 -3.02 21.57
CA LYS A 482 0.10 -2.12 21.29
C LYS A 482 0.16 -1.77 19.82
N LEU A 483 0.61 -0.56 19.52
CA LEU A 483 1.08 -0.14 18.21
C LEU A 483 2.61 -0.29 18.20
N ILE A 484 3.14 -0.95 17.19
CA ILE A 484 4.56 -0.90 16.84
C ILE A 484 4.74 0.16 15.78
N ALA A 485 5.66 1.09 16.05
CA ALA A 485 5.97 2.20 15.15
C ALA A 485 7.48 2.28 14.90
N TYR A 486 7.85 2.82 13.78
CA TYR A 486 9.23 3.10 13.42
C TYR A 486 9.43 4.62 13.37
N ARG A 487 10.39 5.10 14.16
CA ARG A 487 10.94 6.46 14.03
C ARG A 487 12.08 6.38 13.04
N GLU A 488 11.96 7.11 11.94
CA GLU A 488 12.91 7.01 10.83
C GLU A 488 14.28 7.54 11.22
N ALA A 489 15.32 6.96 10.61
CA ALA A 489 16.69 7.38 10.80
C ALA A 489 16.96 8.70 10.08
N GLU A 490 17.86 9.49 10.67
CA GLU A 490 18.46 10.67 10.07
C GLU A 490 19.93 10.40 9.69
N GLU A 491 20.59 11.36 9.05
CA GLU A 491 21.97 11.19 8.59
C GLU A 491 22.95 10.88 9.74
N GLU A 492 22.73 11.45 10.92
CA GLU A 492 23.61 11.29 12.09
C GLU A 492 22.99 10.48 13.22
N GLN A 493 21.75 10.05 13.08
CA GLN A 493 21.01 9.33 14.11
C GLN A 493 20.27 8.12 13.54
N GLY A 494 20.56 6.94 14.10
CA GLY A 494 19.85 5.72 13.74
C GLY A 494 18.38 5.75 14.11
N GLY A 495 17.55 5.00 13.40
CA GLY A 495 16.13 4.90 13.67
C GLY A 495 15.81 4.20 14.99
N GLU A 496 14.55 4.24 15.38
CA GLU A 496 14.05 3.55 16.59
C GLU A 496 12.77 2.77 16.30
N VAL A 497 12.68 1.58 16.85
CA VAL A 497 11.41 0.85 16.90
C VAL A 497 10.75 1.10 18.25
N LEU A 498 9.53 1.59 18.22
CA LEU A 498 8.77 1.98 19.40
C LEU A 498 7.55 1.07 19.60
N SER A 499 7.20 0.84 20.85
CA SER A 499 5.94 0.25 21.28
C SER A 499 5.10 1.29 21.99
N ILE A 500 3.92 1.60 21.48
CA ILE A 500 2.99 2.57 22.03
C ILE A 500 1.75 1.81 22.51
N PRO A 501 1.31 1.95 23.78
CA PRO A 501 0.09 1.30 24.24
C PRO A 501 -1.13 1.74 23.41
N ALA A 502 -2.04 0.83 23.09
CA ALA A 502 -3.26 1.16 22.34
C ALA A 502 -4.17 2.17 23.08
N ALA A 503 -4.01 2.27 24.40
CA ALA A 503 -4.67 3.29 25.23
C ALA A 503 -4.02 4.67 25.15
N GLY A 504 -2.83 4.78 24.56
CA GLY A 504 -1.96 5.94 24.64
C GLY A 504 -0.98 5.88 25.82
N GLY A 505 -0.12 6.86 25.92
CA GLY A 505 0.92 6.96 26.94
C GLY A 505 2.31 7.02 26.34
N GLU A 506 3.33 6.97 27.20
CA GLU A 506 4.72 7.10 26.78
C GLU A 506 5.17 5.90 25.94
N PRO A 507 5.78 6.13 24.76
CA PRO A 507 6.38 5.10 23.94
C PRO A 507 7.52 4.38 24.68
N THR A 508 7.62 3.07 24.50
CA THR A 508 8.77 2.28 24.95
C THR A 508 9.66 1.95 23.76
N VAL A 509 10.94 2.25 23.86
CA VAL A 509 11.92 1.89 22.81
C VAL A 509 12.18 0.38 22.87
N LEU A 510 11.91 -0.31 21.77
CA LEU A 510 12.16 -1.74 21.60
C LEU A 510 13.54 -1.98 21.00
N LEU A 511 13.92 -1.19 19.99
CA LEU A 511 15.24 -1.14 19.38
C LEU A 511 15.65 0.32 19.17
N ARG A 512 16.94 0.59 19.37
CA ARG A 512 17.60 1.85 19.00
C ARG A 512 18.74 1.51 18.06
N HIS A 513 18.64 1.94 16.81
CA HIS A 513 19.64 1.62 15.81
C HIS A 513 20.91 2.44 16.02
N PRO A 514 22.08 1.94 15.55
CA PRO A 514 23.35 2.65 15.73
C PRO A 514 23.35 3.99 14.99
N SER A 515 23.91 4.99 15.65
CA SER A 515 24.43 6.21 15.00
C SER A 515 25.72 5.88 14.19
N GLY A 516 26.37 6.86 13.62
CA GLY A 516 27.63 6.65 12.91
C GLY A 516 27.43 6.04 11.52
N PRO A 517 28.27 5.08 11.06
CA PRO A 517 28.22 4.59 9.67
C PRO A 517 26.89 3.97 9.24
N ALA A 518 26.12 3.43 10.17
CA ALA A 518 24.83 2.79 9.89
C ALA A 518 23.72 3.78 9.56
N ALA A 519 23.65 4.91 10.26
CA ALA A 519 22.56 5.87 10.17
C ALA A 519 22.40 6.48 8.75
N PRO A 520 23.43 6.98 8.06
CA PRO A 520 23.29 7.48 6.70
C PRO A 520 22.92 6.40 5.67
N ILE A 521 23.26 5.13 5.93
CA ILE A 521 22.81 4.02 5.09
C ILE A 521 21.31 3.76 5.30
N GLU A 522 20.88 3.70 6.56
CA GLU A 522 19.49 3.47 6.93
C GLU A 522 18.58 4.59 6.40
N SER A 523 18.92 5.86 6.65
CA SER A 523 18.11 7.02 6.21
C SER A 523 18.04 7.18 4.68
N SER A 524 18.98 6.58 3.96
CA SER A 524 19.03 6.67 2.50
C SER A 524 18.28 5.56 1.76
N PHE A 525 17.52 4.69 2.45
CA PHE A 525 16.54 3.82 1.80
C PHE A 525 15.32 4.65 1.36
N PHE A 526 15.13 4.81 0.06
CA PHE A 526 14.02 5.56 -0.48
C PHE A 526 12.76 4.68 -0.59
N THR A 527 11.62 5.14 -0.07
CA THR A 527 10.36 4.37 0.00
C THR A 527 10.56 2.93 0.46
N PRO A 528 11.17 2.73 1.64
CA PRO A 528 11.59 1.41 2.07
C PRO A 528 10.41 0.49 2.38
N ARG A 529 10.66 -0.82 2.30
CA ARG A 529 9.85 -1.82 3.02
C ARG A 529 10.48 -2.05 4.37
N VAL A 530 9.67 -2.01 5.41
CA VAL A 530 10.10 -2.19 6.78
C VAL A 530 9.26 -3.23 7.49
N ASP A 531 9.89 -4.06 8.31
CA ASP A 531 9.24 -5.05 9.15
C ASP A 531 9.92 -5.13 10.52
N TYR A 532 9.12 -5.36 11.55
CA TYR A 532 9.61 -5.68 12.88
C TYR A 532 9.02 -7.01 13.33
N ALA A 533 9.86 -7.99 13.58
CA ALA A 533 9.49 -9.32 14.02
C ALA A 533 10.54 -9.89 14.99
N ASP A 534 10.09 -10.52 16.06
CA ASP A 534 10.93 -11.26 17.02
C ASP A 534 12.15 -10.48 17.51
N GLY A 535 11.96 -9.19 17.81
CA GLY A 535 13.02 -8.31 18.31
C GLY A 535 14.04 -7.88 17.25
N ARG A 536 13.74 -8.07 15.98
CA ARG A 536 14.58 -7.63 14.84
C ARG A 536 13.80 -6.67 13.94
N PHE A 537 14.51 -5.72 13.39
CA PHE A 537 13.98 -4.78 12.40
C PHE A 537 14.69 -4.99 11.08
N PHE A 538 13.92 -4.98 10.00
CA PHE A 538 14.39 -5.17 8.63
C PHE A 538 13.94 -3.99 7.78
N ILE A 539 14.88 -3.36 7.08
CA ILE A 539 14.61 -2.29 6.12
C ILE A 539 15.21 -2.66 4.77
N SER A 540 14.45 -2.51 3.70
CA SER A 540 14.92 -2.87 2.37
C SER A 540 14.44 -1.92 1.27
N ALA A 541 15.17 -1.90 0.17
CA ALA A 541 14.80 -1.18 -1.04
C ALA A 541 13.53 -1.79 -1.66
N SER A 542 12.55 -0.96 -2.02
CA SER A 542 11.37 -1.38 -2.79
C SER A 542 11.61 -1.34 -4.30
N ARG A 543 12.66 -0.65 -4.74
CA ARG A 543 13.08 -0.50 -6.14
C ARG A 543 14.59 -0.34 -6.22
N LEU A 544 15.20 -0.89 -7.27
CA LEU A 544 16.62 -0.77 -7.60
C LEU A 544 16.78 -0.06 -8.95
N ILE A 545 17.86 0.70 -9.09
CA ILE A 545 18.19 1.37 -10.35
C ILE A 545 18.68 0.36 -11.38
N ALA A 546 19.35 -0.71 -10.94
CA ALA A 546 19.78 -1.88 -11.71
C ALA A 546 20.69 -1.54 -12.90
N ARG A 547 21.72 -0.71 -12.67
CA ARG A 547 22.72 -0.30 -13.69
C ARG A 547 24.06 -1.01 -13.54
N GLY A 548 24.07 -2.23 -13.06
CA GLY A 548 25.28 -3.02 -12.87
C GLY A 548 26.25 -2.49 -11.80
N LYS A 549 25.75 -1.69 -10.86
CA LYS A 549 26.48 -1.21 -9.69
C LYS A 549 25.91 -1.83 -8.43
N ASP A 550 26.70 -1.85 -7.37
CA ASP A 550 26.23 -2.29 -6.06
C ASP A 550 25.21 -1.29 -5.50
N GLU A 551 24.05 -1.82 -5.14
CA GLU A 551 22.94 -1.05 -4.56
C GLU A 551 22.53 -1.67 -3.22
N LYS A 552 22.09 -0.84 -2.29
CA LYS A 552 21.55 -1.29 -1.00
C LYS A 552 20.32 -2.13 -1.22
N LEU A 553 20.28 -3.30 -0.63
CA LEU A 553 19.14 -4.21 -0.79
C LEU A 553 18.36 -4.35 0.52
N LEU A 554 19.02 -4.74 1.60
CA LEU A 554 18.38 -5.14 2.84
C LEU A 554 19.33 -4.97 4.02
N MET A 555 18.86 -4.39 5.11
CA MET A 555 19.60 -4.18 6.34
C MET A 555 18.79 -4.70 7.53
N ALA A 556 19.44 -5.32 8.47
CA ALA A 556 18.84 -5.90 9.66
C ALA A 556 19.46 -5.38 10.94
N PHE A 557 18.59 -5.08 11.91
CA PHE A 557 18.98 -4.60 13.24
C PHE A 557 18.42 -5.52 14.33
N GLY A 558 19.11 -5.59 15.46
CA GLY A 558 18.69 -6.36 16.62
C GLY A 558 19.64 -6.23 17.80
N LYS A 559 19.30 -6.89 18.91
CA LYS A 559 20.09 -6.89 20.15
C LYS A 559 21.34 -7.75 20.09
#